data_8d9c94479a79f99f61d46a4154765ff6
#
_entry.id   8d9c94479a79f99f61d46a4154765ff6
#
_cell.length_a   1.000
_cell.length_b   1.000
_cell.length_c   1.000
_cell.angle_alpha   90.00
_cell.angle_beta   90.00
_cell.angle_gamma   90.00
#
_symmetry.space_group_name_H-M   'P 1'
#
loop_
_entity.id
_entity.type
_entity.pdbx_description
1 polymer ?
#
loop_
_entity_poly.entity_id
_entity_poly.type
_entity_poly.pdbx_seq_one_letter_code
_entity_poly.pdbx_strand_id
1 'polypeptide(L)'
;MAQYLLALYYSDLRPSAQEFQRLCVDVPALDAKMQDAGAFVFHGGLPPESATVVRQSGGDFLITDGPYTETKEHLGGFWIINAADLDAALEWAKLAAAAEQRPIEVRPLFGGDLDDAIRINASDRQ
;
A
#
# COMPACT_ATOMS: atom_id res chain seq x y z
N MET A 1 -2.35 5.52 18.70
CA MET A 1 -2.73 5.82 17.32
C MET A 1 -2.84 4.54 16.51
N ALA A 2 -3.81 4.49 15.63
CA ALA A 2 -3.95 3.36 14.73
C ALA A 2 -3.00 3.50 13.55
N GLN A 3 -2.71 2.39 12.90
CA GLN A 3 -1.93 2.36 11.68
C GLN A 3 -2.80 1.94 10.51
N TYR A 4 -2.48 2.46 9.34
CA TYR A 4 -3.21 2.19 8.11
C TYR A 4 -2.26 1.93 6.97
N LEU A 5 -2.67 1.02 6.10
CA LEU A 5 -2.01 0.76 4.83
C LEU A 5 -2.71 1.58 3.75
N LEU A 6 -1.94 2.35 3.00
CA LEU A 6 -2.39 3.03 1.80
C LEU A 6 -1.78 2.31 0.61
N ALA A 7 -2.58 1.57 -0.13
CA ALA A 7 -2.08 0.69 -1.18
C ALA A 7 -2.36 1.25 -2.56
N LEU A 8 -1.36 1.16 -3.43
CA LEU A 8 -1.41 1.60 -4.81
C LEU A 8 -1.33 0.39 -5.72
N TYR A 9 -2.23 0.29 -6.70
CA TYR A 9 -2.24 -0.78 -7.67
C TYR A 9 -1.91 -0.24 -9.06
N TYR A 10 -1.03 -0.95 -9.77
CA TYR A 10 -0.68 -0.62 -11.14
C TYR A 10 -1.37 -1.57 -12.11
N SER A 11 -1.80 -1.01 -13.24
CA SER A 11 -2.11 -1.80 -14.42
C SER A 11 -0.84 -2.04 -15.24
N ASP A 12 -0.96 -2.75 -16.36
CA ASP A 12 0.17 -3.01 -17.27
C ASP A 12 0.73 -1.74 -17.93
N LEU A 13 0.01 -0.63 -17.82
CA LEU A 13 0.44 0.63 -18.42
C LEU A 13 1.46 1.32 -17.53
N ARG A 14 2.65 1.53 -18.06
CA ARG A 14 3.69 2.28 -17.35
C ARG A 14 3.43 3.77 -17.50
N PRO A 15 3.81 4.59 -16.48
CA PRO A 15 3.69 6.02 -16.61
C PRO A 15 4.59 6.53 -17.74
N SER A 16 4.17 7.62 -18.39
CA SER A 16 5.00 8.32 -19.36
C SER A 16 6.21 8.94 -18.63
N ALA A 17 7.23 9.33 -19.42
CA ALA A 17 8.39 10.01 -18.84
C ALA A 17 8.00 11.28 -18.06
N GLN A 18 7.03 12.03 -18.58
CA GLN A 18 6.53 13.25 -17.95
C GLN A 18 5.80 12.93 -16.64
N GLU A 19 4.94 11.92 -16.63
CA GLU A 19 4.26 11.46 -15.43
C GLU A 19 5.25 10.98 -14.38
N PHE A 20 6.26 10.24 -14.81
CA PHE A 20 7.30 9.74 -13.91
C PHE A 20 8.08 10.88 -13.27
N GLN A 21 8.43 11.92 -14.03
CA GLN A 21 9.11 13.09 -13.48
C GLN A 21 8.26 13.78 -12.41
N ARG A 22 6.95 13.89 -12.64
CA ARG A 22 6.05 14.49 -11.65
C ARG A 22 5.96 13.64 -10.39
N LEU A 23 5.91 12.30 -10.54
CA LEU A 23 5.91 11.40 -9.39
C LEU A 23 7.18 11.56 -8.55
N CYS A 24 8.32 11.73 -9.20
CA CYS A 24 9.60 11.92 -8.50
C CYS A 24 9.66 13.22 -7.69
N VAL A 25 8.78 14.18 -7.97
CA VAL A 25 8.68 15.42 -7.20
C VAL A 25 7.57 15.31 -6.15
N ASP A 26 6.40 14.88 -6.56
CA ASP A 26 5.20 14.94 -5.71
C ASP A 26 5.21 13.88 -4.61
N VAL A 27 5.71 12.69 -4.90
CA VAL A 27 5.72 11.60 -3.91
C VAL A 27 6.69 11.88 -2.76
N PRO A 28 7.96 12.26 -3.02
CA PRO A 28 8.86 12.63 -1.93
C PRO A 28 8.37 13.84 -1.13
N ALA A 29 7.70 14.78 -1.76
CA ALA A 29 7.11 15.93 -1.07
C ALA A 29 6.01 15.49 -0.10
N LEU A 30 5.19 14.52 -0.50
CA LEU A 30 4.17 13.95 0.37
C LEU A 30 4.81 13.20 1.54
N ASP A 31 5.85 12.41 1.29
CA ASP A 31 6.58 11.71 2.35
C ASP A 31 7.10 12.70 3.40
N ALA A 32 7.67 13.80 2.97
CA ALA A 32 8.16 14.84 3.87
C ALA A 32 7.03 15.47 4.69
N LYS A 33 5.89 15.70 4.07
CA LYS A 33 4.71 16.24 4.75
C LYS A 33 4.19 15.27 5.81
N MET A 34 4.16 13.98 5.50
CA MET A 34 3.78 12.94 6.45
C MET A 34 4.77 12.87 7.61
N GLN A 35 6.08 12.97 7.33
CA GLN A 35 7.12 12.97 8.36
C GLN A 35 6.97 14.15 9.30
N ASP A 36 6.74 15.34 8.77
CA ASP A 36 6.55 16.55 9.57
C ASP A 36 5.33 16.44 10.49
N ALA A 37 4.28 15.75 10.04
CA ALA A 37 3.06 15.57 10.80
C ALA A 37 3.10 14.37 11.75
N GLY A 38 4.19 13.59 11.76
CA GLY A 38 4.28 12.37 12.57
C GLY A 38 3.45 11.20 12.05
N ALA A 39 2.96 11.30 10.81
CA ALA A 39 2.12 10.27 10.21
C ALA A 39 2.93 9.19 9.47
N PHE A 40 4.14 9.50 9.05
CA PHE A 40 4.96 8.60 8.22
C PHE A 40 5.50 7.45 9.05
N VAL A 41 5.29 6.20 8.59
CA VAL A 41 5.95 5.01 9.14
C VAL A 41 6.88 4.41 8.09
N PHE A 42 6.34 4.13 6.91
CA PHE A 42 7.12 3.50 5.84
C PHE A 42 6.46 3.76 4.49
N HIS A 43 7.30 3.83 3.45
CA HIS A 43 6.85 3.90 2.07
C HIS A 43 7.68 2.92 1.25
N GLY A 44 7.04 2.09 0.45
CA GLY A 44 7.72 1.14 -0.41
C GLY A 44 7.10 1.07 -1.79
N GLY A 45 7.95 0.90 -2.80
CA GLY A 45 7.52 0.61 -4.16
C GLY A 45 7.84 -0.84 -4.49
N LEU A 46 7.01 -1.45 -5.33
CA LEU A 46 7.14 -2.84 -5.73
C LEU A 46 7.27 -2.90 -7.26
N PRO A 47 8.47 -3.23 -7.79
CA PRO A 47 8.61 -3.40 -9.23
C PRO A 47 7.76 -4.57 -9.71
N PRO A 48 6.96 -4.39 -10.77
CA PRO A 48 6.00 -5.41 -11.18
C PRO A 48 6.65 -6.70 -11.72
N GLU A 49 7.90 -6.61 -12.18
CA GLU A 49 8.59 -7.73 -12.84
C GLU A 49 9.41 -8.58 -11.88
N SER A 50 9.39 -8.31 -10.59
CA SER A 50 10.29 -8.93 -9.61
C SER A 50 9.58 -9.89 -8.65
N ALA A 51 8.33 -10.22 -8.92
CA ALA A 51 7.55 -11.06 -8.02
C ALA A 51 7.95 -12.53 -8.16
N THR A 52 8.08 -13.20 -7.01
CA THR A 52 8.33 -14.64 -6.92
C THR A 52 7.31 -15.22 -5.95
N VAL A 53 6.71 -16.34 -6.32
CA VAL A 53 5.67 -16.99 -5.52
C VAL A 53 6.19 -18.31 -4.98
N VAL A 54 5.98 -18.54 -3.69
CA VAL A 54 6.34 -19.78 -3.02
C VAL A 54 5.05 -20.46 -2.58
N ARG A 55 4.88 -21.73 -2.99
CA ARG A 55 3.75 -22.56 -2.56
C ARG A 55 4.28 -23.81 -1.90
N GLN A 56 3.62 -24.25 -0.85
CA GLN A 56 3.89 -25.56 -0.26
C GLN A 56 2.97 -26.59 -0.91
N SER A 57 3.56 -27.70 -1.37
CA SER A 57 2.84 -28.81 -1.96
C SER A 57 3.34 -30.12 -1.34
N GLY A 58 2.53 -30.73 -0.48
CA GLY A 58 2.95 -31.88 0.29
C GLY A 58 4.10 -31.51 1.21
N GLY A 59 5.22 -32.25 1.14
CA GLY A 59 6.43 -31.93 1.90
C GLY A 59 7.40 -31.00 1.20
N ASP A 60 7.07 -30.56 -0.03
CA ASP A 60 7.97 -29.78 -0.87
C ASP A 60 7.45 -28.35 -1.07
N PHE A 61 8.33 -27.51 -1.60
CA PHE A 61 8.00 -26.13 -1.96
C PHE A 61 8.16 -25.94 -3.46
N LEU A 62 7.21 -25.23 -4.04
CA LEU A 62 7.25 -24.83 -5.45
C LEU A 62 7.51 -23.34 -5.51
N ILE A 63 8.56 -22.95 -6.22
CA ILE A 63 8.92 -21.54 -6.42
C ILE A 63 8.70 -21.21 -7.88
N THR A 64 7.85 -20.22 -8.15
CA THR A 64 7.50 -19.81 -9.49
C THR A 64 7.57 -18.29 -9.62
N ASP A 65 7.71 -17.83 -10.89
CA ASP A 65 7.61 -16.40 -11.15
C ASP A 65 6.18 -15.95 -10.87
N GLY A 66 6.06 -14.76 -10.25
CA GLY A 66 4.79 -14.13 -10.01
C GLY A 66 4.41 -13.16 -11.12
N PRO A 67 3.40 -12.34 -10.86
CA PRO A 67 2.70 -12.16 -9.58
C PRO A 67 1.75 -13.31 -9.22
N TYR A 68 1.33 -13.32 -7.94
CA TYR A 68 0.47 -14.37 -7.42
C TYR A 68 -0.87 -14.46 -8.15
N THR A 69 -1.43 -13.32 -8.50
CA THR A 69 -2.67 -13.25 -9.26
C THR A 69 -2.38 -12.79 -10.68
N GLU A 70 -3.07 -13.37 -11.66
CA GLU A 70 -2.96 -13.01 -13.06
C GLU A 70 -3.94 -11.88 -13.43
N THR A 71 -4.19 -10.96 -12.50
CA THR A 71 -5.03 -9.80 -12.76
C THR A 71 -4.23 -8.70 -13.46
N LYS A 72 -4.95 -7.77 -14.09
CA LYS A 72 -4.32 -6.62 -14.76
C LYS A 72 -3.81 -5.58 -13.76
N GLU A 73 -4.20 -5.68 -12.51
CA GLU A 73 -3.79 -4.75 -11.47
C GLU A 73 -2.97 -5.48 -10.42
N HIS A 74 -1.81 -4.93 -10.11
CA HIS A 74 -0.86 -5.50 -9.16
C HIS A 74 -0.50 -4.46 -8.12
N LEU A 75 -0.27 -4.92 -6.89
CA LEU A 75 0.23 -4.05 -5.83
C LEU A 75 1.56 -3.45 -6.28
N GLY A 76 1.59 -2.14 -6.47
CA GLY A 76 2.77 -1.45 -6.99
C GLY A 76 3.47 -0.59 -5.97
N GLY A 77 2.86 -0.36 -4.82
CA GLY A 77 3.46 0.44 -3.77
C GLY A 77 2.50 0.63 -2.61
N PHE A 78 3.04 1.14 -1.52
CA PHE A 78 2.21 1.37 -0.34
C PHE A 78 2.89 2.36 0.60
N TRP A 79 2.08 3.00 1.42
CA TRP A 79 2.51 3.69 2.63
C TRP A 79 1.92 2.98 3.82
N ILE A 80 2.67 2.98 4.92
CA ILE A 80 2.14 2.69 6.24
C ILE A 80 2.18 4.00 7.00
N ILE A 81 1.03 4.39 7.56
CA ILE A 81 0.90 5.67 8.26
C ILE A 81 0.29 5.48 9.64
N ASN A 82 0.60 6.42 10.52
CA ASN A 82 -0.11 6.60 11.79
C ASN A 82 -1.24 7.61 11.56
N ALA A 83 -2.43 7.30 12.04
CA ALA A 83 -3.56 8.22 11.98
C ALA A 83 -4.46 7.97 13.19
N ALA A 84 -5.16 9.01 13.65
CA ALA A 84 -6.01 8.89 14.82
C ALA A 84 -7.21 7.97 14.55
N ASP A 85 -7.75 8.03 13.34
CA ASP A 85 -8.92 7.27 12.91
C ASP A 85 -8.96 7.17 11.39
N LEU A 86 -9.98 6.51 10.85
CA LEU A 86 -10.14 6.35 9.42
C LEU A 86 -10.27 7.69 8.70
N ASP A 87 -11.01 8.64 9.27
CA ASP A 87 -11.19 9.95 8.64
C ASP A 87 -9.86 10.66 8.44
N ALA A 88 -8.97 10.60 9.44
CA ALA A 88 -7.62 11.15 9.33
C ALA A 88 -6.80 10.42 8.28
N ALA A 89 -6.90 9.08 8.21
CA ALA A 89 -6.21 8.29 7.20
C ALA A 89 -6.70 8.63 5.80
N LEU A 90 -8.01 8.87 5.63
CA LEU A 90 -8.58 9.24 4.33
C LEU A 90 -8.06 10.59 3.83
N GLU A 91 -7.80 11.53 4.73
CA GLU A 91 -7.19 12.81 4.34
C GLU A 91 -5.80 12.61 3.75
N TRP A 92 -4.98 11.74 4.34
CA TRP A 92 -3.69 11.38 3.77
C TRP A 92 -3.84 10.62 2.46
N ALA A 93 -4.83 9.72 2.36
CA ALA A 93 -5.09 8.97 1.14
C ALA A 93 -5.49 9.87 -0.03
N LYS A 94 -6.23 10.95 0.23
CA LYS A 94 -6.56 11.94 -0.80
C LYS A 94 -5.30 12.58 -1.38
N LEU A 95 -4.34 12.93 -0.52
CA LEU A 95 -3.07 13.49 -0.97
C LEU A 95 -2.25 12.46 -1.75
N ALA A 96 -2.26 11.21 -1.30
CA ALA A 96 -1.57 10.13 -2.00
C ALA A 96 -2.19 9.87 -3.39
N ALA A 97 -3.53 9.86 -3.48
CA ALA A 97 -4.22 9.69 -4.75
C ALA A 97 -3.92 10.83 -5.71
N ALA A 98 -3.81 12.05 -5.20
CA ALA A 98 -3.46 13.21 -6.02
C ALA A 98 -2.01 13.13 -6.50
N ALA A 99 -1.07 12.73 -5.63
CA ALA A 99 0.35 12.63 -5.98
C ALA A 99 0.59 11.51 -7.00
N GLU A 100 -0.06 10.36 -6.81
CA GLU A 100 0.12 9.20 -7.68
C GLU A 100 -0.77 9.24 -8.93
N GLN A 101 -1.83 10.05 -8.92
CA GLN A 101 -2.84 10.11 -9.99
C GLN A 101 -3.48 8.74 -10.22
N ARG A 102 -3.70 8.01 -9.14
CA ARG A 102 -4.29 6.66 -9.14
C ARG A 102 -5.14 6.49 -7.89
N PRO A 103 -6.09 5.54 -7.91
CA PRO A 103 -6.83 5.20 -6.70
C PRO A 103 -5.91 4.66 -5.61
N ILE A 104 -6.25 4.97 -4.37
CA ILE A 104 -5.54 4.48 -3.19
C ILE A 104 -6.54 3.68 -2.35
N GLU A 105 -6.19 2.44 -2.04
CA GLU A 105 -6.97 1.61 -1.13
C GLU A 105 -6.47 1.83 0.28
N VAL A 106 -7.39 2.11 1.20
CA VAL A 106 -7.06 2.35 2.60
C VAL A 106 -7.51 1.16 3.43
N ARG A 107 -6.60 0.56 4.18
CA ARG A 107 -6.91 -0.60 5.02
C ARG A 107 -6.33 -0.41 6.42
N PRO A 108 -7.13 -0.67 7.46
CA PRO A 108 -6.57 -0.73 8.82
C PRO A 108 -5.50 -1.81 8.90
N LEU A 109 -4.42 -1.49 9.59
CA LEU A 109 -3.29 -2.39 9.77
C LEU A 109 -3.20 -2.77 11.25
N PHE A 110 -3.16 -4.07 11.54
CA PHE A 110 -2.79 -4.53 12.87
C PHE A 110 -1.35 -5.04 12.85
N GLY A 111 -0.64 -4.88 13.96
CA GLY A 111 0.80 -5.16 14.01
C GLY A 111 1.16 -6.61 14.32
N GLY A 112 0.36 -7.57 13.83
CA GLY A 112 0.58 -9.00 14.10
C GLY A 112 -0.08 -9.49 15.37
N ASP A 113 -0.78 -8.64 16.11
CA ASP A 113 -1.53 -9.01 17.30
C ASP A 113 -2.91 -9.53 16.88
N LEU A 114 -3.19 -10.80 17.23
CA LEU A 114 -4.46 -11.42 16.88
C LEU A 114 -5.65 -10.75 17.57
N ASP A 115 -5.46 -10.19 18.76
CA ASP A 115 -6.53 -9.47 19.45
C ASP A 115 -6.93 -8.22 18.67
N ASP A 116 -5.96 -7.52 18.08
CA ASP A 116 -6.25 -6.37 17.21
C ASP A 116 -7.00 -6.80 15.95
N ALA A 117 -6.60 -7.92 15.35
CA ALA A 117 -7.28 -8.46 14.18
C ALA A 117 -8.74 -8.82 14.48
N ILE A 118 -8.97 -9.43 15.64
CA ILE A 118 -10.33 -9.80 16.07
C ILE A 118 -11.18 -8.54 16.28
N ARG A 119 -10.61 -7.51 16.91
CA ARG A 119 -11.33 -6.25 17.14
C ARG A 119 -11.70 -5.55 15.84
N ILE A 120 -10.79 -5.54 14.88
CA ILE A 120 -11.03 -4.95 13.55
C ILE A 120 -12.18 -5.68 12.86
N ASN A 121 -12.15 -7.02 12.85
CA ASN A 121 -13.22 -7.82 12.26
C ASN A 121 -14.56 -7.60 12.94
N ALA A 122 -14.56 -7.49 14.27
CA ALA A 122 -15.79 -7.27 15.02
C ALA A 122 -16.40 -5.89 14.69
N SER A 123 -15.58 -4.87 14.51
CA SER A 123 -16.02 -3.53 14.14
C SER A 123 -16.63 -3.51 12.73
N ASP A 124 -16.05 -4.23 11.79
CA ASP A 124 -16.51 -4.27 10.41
C ASP A 124 -17.83 -5.00 10.23
N ARG A 125 -18.23 -5.82 11.21
CA ARG A 125 -19.48 -6.60 11.16
C ARG A 125 -20.69 -5.86 11.72
N GLN A 126 -20.50 -4.70 12.25
CA GLN A 126 -21.57 -3.84 12.75
C GLN A 126 -22.05 -2.86 11.65
#